data_596940df3decb9802c06f312539ff63f
#
_entry.id   596940df3decb9802c06f312539ff63f
#
_cell.length_a   1.000
_cell.length_b   1.000
_cell.length_c   1.000
_cell.angle_alpha   90.00
_cell.angle_beta   90.00
_cell.angle_gamma   90.00
#
_symmetry.space_group_name_H-M   'P 1'
#
loop_
_entity.id
_entity.type
_entity.pdbx_description
1 polymer ?
#
loop_
_entity_poly.entity_id
_entity_poly.type
_entity_poly.pdbx_seq_one_letter_code
_entity_poly.pdbx_strand_id
1 'polypeptide(L)'
;MFFLSCVREVLANPPTETRIYLDNITRILDRLLDGYDNRLRPGFGGPVTEVKTDIFVTSFGPVSDVEMEYTMDVFFRQTWIDDRLKFEGPIEILRLNNLMVSNIWTPDTFFRNGKRSISHNMTTPNKLFRIMQNGTILYTMRLTINAECPMRLINFPMDGHSCPLKFGSYAYPMSEIVYTWKKGPLFSVEVPQESSSLLQYDLIGQTVSSERLKSNTGEYIVMTVYFHLQRKMGFFLIQTYIPCIMTVILAQVSFWIDKESVPARTVFGITTVLTMTTLSISARHSLPKVSYATAMDWFIAVCFAFVFSALIEFAAVNYFSTLQANKELRRANLACAAAQAAARSDGEAVSLFPHLHSLSGIVRVYMLFRVLAVFTFFGTLALRQY
;
A
#
# COMPACT_ATOMS: atom_id res chain seq x y z
N MET A 1 -55.85 -24.44 41.34
CA MET A 1 -55.03 -25.62 41.75
C MET A 1 -54.55 -26.47 40.59
N PHE A 2 -54.97 -26.16 39.38
CA PHE A 2 -54.49 -26.88 38.14
C PHE A 2 -53.26 -26.32 37.44
N PHE A 3 -52.87 -25.10 37.80
CA PHE A 3 -51.70 -24.45 37.14
C PHE A 3 -50.32 -24.81 37.77
N LEU A 4 -50.32 -25.34 38.98
CA LEU A 4 -49.07 -25.76 39.67
C LEU A 4 -48.64 -27.21 39.34
N SER A 5 -49.53 -28.01 38.75
CA SER A 5 -49.22 -29.39 38.34
C SER A 5 -48.46 -29.44 36.99
N CYS A 6 -48.74 -28.48 36.09
CA CYS A 6 -48.11 -28.47 34.76
C CYS A 6 -46.68 -27.93 34.76
N VAL A 7 -46.28 -27.12 35.77
CA VAL A 7 -44.93 -26.57 35.86
C VAL A 7 -43.94 -27.59 36.45
N ARG A 8 -44.46 -28.68 37.09
CA ARG A 8 -43.64 -29.72 37.69
C ARG A 8 -43.21 -30.80 36.74
N GLU A 9 -43.86 -30.94 35.58
CA GLU A 9 -43.45 -31.90 34.55
C GLU A 9 -42.43 -31.34 33.52
N VAL A 10 -42.23 -30.00 33.47
CA VAL A 10 -41.19 -29.41 32.55
C VAL A 10 -39.80 -29.40 33.18
N LEU A 11 -39.64 -29.76 34.46
CA LEU A 11 -38.37 -30.05 35.10
C LEU A 11 -38.02 -31.58 35.06
N ALA A 12 -38.59 -32.28 34.10
CA ALA A 12 -38.23 -33.69 33.89
C ALA A 12 -36.75 -33.79 33.46
N ASN A 13 -35.99 -34.57 34.21
CA ASN A 13 -34.63 -34.99 33.89
C ASN A 13 -34.47 -35.26 32.40
N PRO A 14 -33.32 -34.85 31.79
CA PRO A 14 -33.07 -35.21 30.39
C PRO A 14 -33.26 -36.73 30.21
N PRO A 15 -33.84 -37.20 29.08
CA PRO A 15 -34.17 -38.58 28.88
C PRO A 15 -32.91 -39.43 29.13
N THR A 16 -33.07 -40.55 29.73
CA THR A 16 -32.00 -41.46 30.19
C THR A 16 -30.98 -41.77 29.07
N GLU A 17 -31.41 -41.80 27.83
CA GLU A 17 -30.55 -41.94 26.64
C GLU A 17 -29.55 -40.81 26.46
N THR A 18 -29.95 -39.55 26.68
CA THR A 18 -29.05 -38.39 26.56
C THR A 18 -27.95 -38.39 27.66
N ARG A 19 -28.30 -38.90 28.83
CA ARG A 19 -27.37 -39.02 29.96
C ARG A 19 -26.34 -40.12 29.73
N ILE A 20 -26.75 -41.28 29.22
CA ILE A 20 -25.89 -42.41 28.85
C ILE A 20 -24.96 -41.96 27.71
N TYR A 21 -25.44 -41.18 26.79
CA TYR A 21 -24.67 -40.65 25.67
C TYR A 21 -23.57 -39.67 26.15
N LEU A 22 -23.88 -38.73 27.07
CA LEU A 22 -22.91 -37.82 27.68
C LEU A 22 -21.82 -38.54 28.47
N ASP A 23 -22.22 -39.52 29.29
CA ASP A 23 -21.28 -40.33 30.07
C ASP A 23 -20.31 -41.11 29.17
N ASN A 24 -20.79 -41.61 28.03
CA ASN A 24 -19.94 -42.29 27.05
C ASN A 24 -18.93 -41.33 26.40
N ILE A 25 -19.33 -40.09 26.07
CA ILE A 25 -18.43 -39.11 25.50
C ILE A 25 -17.37 -38.67 26.52
N THR A 26 -17.74 -38.42 27.75
CA THR A 26 -16.79 -38.07 28.83
C THR A 26 -15.75 -39.19 29.01
N ARG A 27 -16.18 -40.46 29.03
CA ARG A 27 -15.27 -41.62 29.10
C ARG A 27 -14.34 -41.74 27.89
N ILE A 28 -14.82 -41.39 26.69
CA ILE A 28 -14.00 -41.35 25.46
C ILE A 28 -12.92 -40.24 25.63
N LEU A 29 -13.28 -39.05 26.08
CA LEU A 29 -12.34 -37.97 26.29
C LEU A 29 -11.29 -38.28 27.36
N ASP A 30 -11.71 -38.85 28.49
CA ASP A 30 -10.79 -39.26 29.56
C ASP A 30 -9.80 -40.35 29.06
N ARG A 31 -10.29 -41.32 28.27
CA ARG A 31 -9.45 -42.34 27.68
C ARG A 31 -8.49 -41.82 26.62
N LEU A 32 -8.89 -40.81 25.83
CA LEU A 32 -8.02 -40.18 24.82
C LEU A 32 -6.87 -39.41 25.46
N LEU A 33 -7.08 -38.86 26.65
CA LEU A 33 -6.05 -38.10 27.38
C LEU A 33 -5.21 -38.99 28.31
N ASP A 34 -5.68 -40.19 28.60
CA ASP A 34 -4.95 -41.11 29.48
C ASP A 34 -3.65 -41.57 28.81
N GLY A 35 -2.52 -41.21 29.44
CA GLY A 35 -1.18 -41.50 28.89
C GLY A 35 -0.77 -40.62 27.69
N TYR A 36 -1.54 -39.59 27.30
CA TYR A 36 -1.18 -38.70 26.21
C TYR A 36 -0.13 -37.70 26.65
N ASP A 37 1.04 -37.67 25.97
CA ASP A 37 2.07 -36.65 26.20
C ASP A 37 2.02 -35.60 25.07
N ASN A 38 1.61 -34.39 25.44
CA ASN A 38 1.52 -33.24 24.51
C ASN A 38 2.87 -32.60 24.16
N ARG A 39 3.97 -33.00 24.80
CA ARG A 39 5.33 -32.54 24.50
C ARG A 39 5.91 -33.24 23.27
N LEU A 40 5.37 -34.45 22.95
CA LEU A 40 5.84 -35.26 21.86
C LEU A 40 4.94 -35.06 20.61
N ARG A 41 5.57 -34.81 19.45
CA ARG A 41 4.84 -34.71 18.19
C ARG A 41 4.22 -36.04 17.79
N PRO A 42 3.12 -36.08 17.01
CA PRO A 42 2.61 -37.31 16.42
C PRO A 42 3.68 -38.00 15.57
N GLY A 43 3.84 -39.31 15.75
CA GLY A 43 4.85 -40.06 15.03
C GLY A 43 6.30 -39.77 15.47
N PHE A 44 6.54 -39.35 16.72
CA PHE A 44 7.88 -39.15 17.25
C PHE A 44 8.74 -40.39 17.13
N GLY A 45 9.95 -40.24 16.57
CA GLY A 45 10.85 -41.39 16.30
C GLY A 45 10.49 -42.22 15.06
N GLY A 46 9.44 -41.85 14.31
CA GLY A 46 8.92 -42.50 13.13
C GLY A 46 8.69 -41.54 11.98
N PRO A 47 7.54 -41.62 11.31
CA PRO A 47 7.25 -40.80 10.12
C PRO A 47 7.18 -39.30 10.40
N VAL A 48 7.42 -38.50 9.35
CA VAL A 48 7.30 -37.05 9.38
C VAL A 48 5.84 -36.66 9.58
N THR A 49 5.58 -35.66 10.45
CA THR A 49 4.23 -35.14 10.68
C THR A 49 3.87 -34.17 9.55
N GLU A 50 2.86 -34.49 8.76
CA GLU A 50 2.33 -33.59 7.73
C GLU A 50 1.28 -32.68 8.33
N VAL A 51 1.49 -31.35 8.21
CA VAL A 51 0.54 -30.32 8.61
C VAL A 51 -0.03 -29.65 7.37
N LYS A 52 -1.30 -29.92 7.08
CA LYS A 52 -2.04 -29.31 5.98
C LYS A 52 -2.61 -27.97 6.42
N THR A 53 -2.26 -26.89 5.70
CA THR A 53 -2.69 -25.54 6.05
C THR A 53 -3.61 -24.94 4.99
N ASP A 54 -4.57 -24.16 5.44
CA ASP A 54 -5.36 -23.27 4.61
C ASP A 54 -5.60 -21.92 5.32
N ILE A 55 -5.81 -20.87 4.57
CA ILE A 55 -5.99 -19.51 5.06
C ILE A 55 -7.26 -18.93 4.44
N PHE A 56 -8.15 -18.44 5.29
CA PHE A 56 -9.31 -17.68 4.88
C PHE A 56 -9.16 -16.24 5.39
N VAL A 57 -9.03 -15.29 4.46
CA VAL A 57 -8.88 -13.86 4.79
C VAL A 57 -10.24 -13.25 5.02
N THR A 58 -10.50 -12.79 6.25
CA THR A 58 -11.77 -12.15 6.63
C THR A 58 -11.78 -10.67 6.26
N SER A 59 -10.63 -10.01 6.45
CA SER A 59 -10.42 -8.64 6.02
C SER A 59 -8.95 -8.41 5.69
N PHE A 60 -8.71 -7.68 4.63
CA PHE A 60 -7.38 -7.18 4.32
C PHE A 60 -7.33 -5.74 4.85
N GLY A 61 -6.50 -5.49 5.86
CA GLY A 61 -6.46 -4.24 6.59
C GLY A 61 -5.58 -3.17 5.94
N PRO A 62 -5.26 -2.09 6.66
CA PRO A 62 -4.48 -1.01 6.10
C PRO A 62 -3.08 -1.47 5.70
N VAL A 63 -2.61 -0.93 4.58
CA VAL A 63 -1.22 -1.06 4.11
C VAL A 63 -0.51 0.24 4.43
N SER A 64 0.58 0.18 5.17
CA SER A 64 1.39 1.34 5.55
C SER A 64 2.67 1.38 4.73
N ASP A 65 2.77 2.38 3.86
CA ASP A 65 4.00 2.63 3.09
C ASP A 65 5.13 3.13 3.99
N VAL A 66 4.80 3.86 5.06
CA VAL A 66 5.76 4.45 5.99
C VAL A 66 6.43 3.38 6.84
N GLU A 67 5.64 2.48 7.40
CA GLU A 67 6.11 1.38 8.25
C GLU A 67 6.51 0.14 7.42
N MET A 68 6.24 0.14 6.11
CA MET A 68 6.44 -0.98 5.20
C MET A 68 5.82 -2.27 5.71
N GLU A 69 4.55 -2.17 6.11
CA GLU A 69 3.78 -3.28 6.67
C GLU A 69 2.34 -3.28 6.19
N TYR A 70 1.70 -4.41 6.34
CA TYR A 70 0.27 -4.56 6.09
C TYR A 70 -0.36 -5.42 7.18
N THR A 71 -1.63 -5.20 7.42
CA THR A 71 -2.40 -5.93 8.42
C THR A 71 -3.48 -6.75 7.75
N MET A 72 -3.78 -7.93 8.26
CA MET A 72 -4.89 -8.76 7.79
C MET A 72 -5.52 -9.53 8.93
N ASP A 73 -6.83 -9.72 8.87
CA ASP A 73 -7.56 -10.65 9.72
C ASP A 73 -7.78 -11.95 8.97
N VAL A 74 -7.40 -13.06 9.59
CA VAL A 74 -7.48 -14.37 8.96
C VAL A 74 -8.01 -15.44 9.90
N PHE A 75 -8.70 -16.42 9.33
CA PHE A 75 -8.85 -17.72 9.93
C PHE A 75 -7.72 -18.62 9.41
N PHE A 76 -6.77 -18.90 10.29
CA PHE A 76 -5.66 -19.79 10.01
C PHE A 76 -6.03 -21.21 10.43
N ARG A 77 -6.14 -22.13 9.48
CA ARG A 77 -6.57 -23.50 9.69
C ARG A 77 -5.40 -24.45 9.49
N GLN A 78 -5.22 -25.35 10.43
CA GLN A 78 -4.21 -26.40 10.39
C GLN A 78 -4.88 -27.75 10.58
N THR A 79 -4.49 -28.72 9.78
CA THR A 79 -5.02 -30.10 9.85
C THR A 79 -3.85 -31.07 9.85
N TRP A 80 -3.81 -31.95 10.83
CA TRP A 80 -2.82 -33.01 10.92
C TRP A 80 -3.47 -34.31 11.44
N ILE A 81 -2.75 -35.42 11.43
CA ILE A 81 -3.22 -36.70 11.93
C ILE A 81 -2.42 -37.06 13.17
N ASP A 82 -3.10 -37.43 14.24
CA ASP A 82 -2.50 -38.02 15.46
C ASP A 82 -3.17 -39.36 15.76
N ASP A 83 -2.42 -40.44 15.54
CA ASP A 83 -2.94 -41.79 15.74
C ASP A 83 -3.29 -42.07 17.19
N ARG A 84 -2.73 -41.35 18.14
CA ARG A 84 -3.01 -41.46 19.59
C ARG A 84 -4.41 -40.93 19.95
N LEU A 85 -5.01 -40.10 19.09
CA LEU A 85 -6.32 -39.50 19.28
C LEU A 85 -7.41 -40.15 18.43
N LYS A 86 -7.18 -41.33 17.92
CA LYS A 86 -8.20 -42.17 17.27
C LYS A 86 -9.18 -42.69 18.33
N PHE A 87 -10.46 -42.61 18.04
CA PHE A 87 -11.50 -43.09 18.92
C PHE A 87 -12.61 -43.81 18.16
N GLU A 88 -13.28 -44.70 18.83
CA GLU A 88 -14.49 -45.35 18.34
C GLU A 88 -15.67 -44.89 19.20
N GLY A 89 -16.76 -44.50 18.56
CA GLY A 89 -17.91 -44.01 19.28
C GLY A 89 -19.06 -43.58 18.35
N PRO A 90 -20.18 -43.18 18.93
CA PRO A 90 -21.39 -42.82 18.19
C PRO A 90 -21.30 -41.52 17.43
N ILE A 91 -20.21 -40.76 17.63
CA ILE A 91 -19.99 -39.43 17.03
C ILE A 91 -18.79 -39.50 16.10
N GLU A 92 -18.95 -38.98 14.88
CA GLU A 92 -17.86 -38.87 13.90
C GLU A 92 -16.85 -37.77 14.21
N ILE A 93 -17.33 -36.66 14.85
CA ILE A 93 -16.53 -35.47 15.10
C ILE A 93 -16.75 -34.99 16.53
N LEU A 94 -15.69 -35.01 17.32
CA LEU A 94 -15.65 -34.39 18.65
C LEU A 94 -15.38 -32.87 18.48
N ARG A 95 -16.40 -32.05 18.85
CA ARG A 95 -16.28 -30.60 18.89
C ARG A 95 -15.96 -30.20 20.33
N LEU A 96 -14.72 -29.77 20.54
CA LEU A 96 -14.19 -29.50 21.88
C LEU A 96 -13.99 -28.03 22.14
N ASN A 97 -14.06 -27.64 23.41
CA ASN A 97 -13.73 -26.29 23.84
C ASN A 97 -12.22 -26.05 23.65
N ASN A 98 -11.86 -24.78 23.48
CA ASN A 98 -10.48 -24.29 23.36
C ASN A 98 -9.57 -24.68 24.55
N LEU A 99 -10.12 -24.98 25.73
CA LEU A 99 -9.37 -25.46 26.90
C LEU A 99 -8.62 -26.77 26.62
N MET A 100 -9.18 -27.60 25.75
CA MET A 100 -8.60 -28.88 25.36
C MET A 100 -7.32 -28.74 24.54
N VAL A 101 -7.13 -27.60 23.85
CA VAL A 101 -5.95 -27.33 23.01
C VAL A 101 -4.66 -27.35 23.82
N SER A 102 -4.71 -26.93 25.09
CA SER A 102 -3.55 -26.94 25.98
C SER A 102 -3.08 -28.33 26.39
N ASN A 103 -3.97 -29.33 26.29
CA ASN A 103 -3.67 -30.72 26.68
C ASN A 103 -3.22 -31.57 25.50
N ILE A 104 -3.28 -31.05 24.29
CA ILE A 104 -2.96 -31.77 23.06
C ILE A 104 -1.80 -31.09 22.36
N TRP A 105 -0.94 -31.85 21.72
CA TRP A 105 0.12 -31.30 20.89
C TRP A 105 -0.44 -30.49 19.73
N THR A 106 0.11 -29.31 19.51
CA THR A 106 -0.20 -28.44 18.38
C THR A 106 1.08 -28.03 17.65
N PRO A 107 1.04 -27.85 16.31
CA PRO A 107 2.18 -27.35 15.57
C PRO A 107 2.64 -25.99 16.09
N ASP A 108 3.95 -25.78 16.18
CA ASP A 108 4.60 -24.55 16.63
C ASP A 108 4.74 -23.51 15.51
N THR A 109 3.71 -23.38 14.71
CA THR A 109 3.68 -22.50 13.54
C THR A 109 3.84 -21.03 13.93
N PHE A 110 4.77 -20.35 13.28
CA PHE A 110 4.96 -18.91 13.46
C PHE A 110 5.08 -18.19 12.11
N PHE A 111 4.73 -16.91 12.10
CA PHE A 111 4.84 -16.05 10.93
C PHE A 111 6.21 -15.37 10.93
N ARG A 112 7.08 -15.76 9.98
CA ARG A 112 8.49 -15.36 9.94
C ARG A 112 8.68 -13.86 9.71
N ASN A 113 7.82 -13.25 8.90
CA ASN A 113 7.80 -11.82 8.65
C ASN A 113 6.69 -11.08 9.41
N GLY A 114 6.10 -11.76 10.42
CA GLY A 114 5.15 -11.12 11.32
C GLY A 114 5.86 -10.16 12.27
N LYS A 115 5.29 -8.96 12.41
CA LYS A 115 5.73 -7.97 13.43
C LYS A 115 4.93 -8.19 14.72
N ARG A 116 3.92 -7.37 14.95
CA ARG A 116 3.08 -7.46 16.15
C ARG A 116 1.70 -8.02 15.78
N SER A 117 1.57 -9.33 15.78
CA SER A 117 0.31 -10.03 15.50
C SER A 117 -0.48 -10.31 16.78
N ILE A 118 -1.79 -10.44 16.66
CA ILE A 118 -2.71 -10.62 17.78
C ILE A 118 -3.55 -11.88 17.54
N SER A 119 -3.65 -12.71 18.57
CA SER A 119 -4.65 -13.79 18.64
C SER A 119 -5.85 -13.29 19.44
N HIS A 120 -7.05 -13.37 18.84
CA HIS A 120 -8.26 -12.82 19.45
C HIS A 120 -8.77 -13.69 20.59
N ASN A 121 -9.20 -13.05 21.67
CA ASN A 121 -9.72 -13.71 22.89
C ASN A 121 -11.03 -13.12 23.43
N MET A 122 -11.76 -12.35 22.64
CA MET A 122 -13.04 -11.80 23.04
C MET A 122 -14.18 -12.68 22.49
N THR A 123 -15.05 -13.21 23.30
CA THR A 123 -15.18 -13.24 24.78
C THR A 123 -14.34 -14.36 25.40
N THR A 124 -14.01 -15.37 24.64
CA THR A 124 -13.10 -16.49 24.93
C THR A 124 -12.07 -16.59 23.81
N PRO A 125 -10.94 -17.31 23.97
CA PRO A 125 -9.98 -17.49 22.89
C PRO A 125 -10.66 -17.98 21.61
N ASN A 126 -10.49 -17.24 20.48
CA ASN A 126 -11.14 -17.54 19.22
C ASN A 126 -10.40 -18.67 18.49
N LYS A 127 -10.49 -19.84 19.07
CA LYS A 127 -9.86 -21.08 18.61
C LYS A 127 -10.91 -22.15 18.48
N LEU A 128 -10.94 -22.84 17.35
CA LEU A 128 -11.81 -23.98 17.10
C LEU A 128 -10.94 -25.24 17.06
N PHE A 129 -11.37 -26.25 17.80
CA PHE A 129 -10.66 -27.52 17.86
C PHE A 129 -11.63 -28.66 17.62
N ARG A 130 -11.31 -29.54 16.67
CA ARG A 130 -12.12 -30.71 16.33
C ARG A 130 -11.24 -31.93 16.13
N ILE A 131 -11.66 -33.05 16.67
CA ILE A 131 -11.03 -34.36 16.47
C ILE A 131 -12.01 -35.27 15.72
N MET A 132 -11.55 -35.86 14.62
CA MET A 132 -12.32 -36.88 13.87
C MET A 132 -11.97 -38.25 14.35
N GLN A 133 -12.85 -39.24 14.16
CA GLN A 133 -12.64 -40.66 14.56
C GLN A 133 -11.32 -41.23 14.05
N ASN A 134 -10.91 -40.85 12.86
CA ASN A 134 -9.67 -41.34 12.23
C ASN A 134 -8.39 -40.70 12.82
N GLY A 135 -8.51 -39.87 13.88
CA GLY A 135 -7.38 -39.13 14.47
C GLY A 135 -7.00 -37.87 13.73
N THR A 136 -7.77 -37.43 12.73
CA THR A 136 -7.53 -36.15 12.06
C THR A 136 -7.98 -35.01 12.97
N ILE A 137 -7.09 -34.05 13.19
CA ILE A 137 -7.33 -32.87 14.01
C ILE A 137 -7.48 -31.66 13.09
N LEU A 138 -8.52 -30.88 13.32
CA LEU A 138 -8.70 -29.56 12.71
C LEU A 138 -8.58 -28.49 13.79
N TYR A 139 -7.58 -27.64 13.64
CA TYR A 139 -7.33 -26.51 14.52
C TYR A 139 -7.41 -25.21 13.73
N THR A 140 -8.31 -24.30 14.14
CA THR A 140 -8.52 -23.02 13.50
C THR A 140 -8.33 -21.92 14.51
N MET A 141 -7.60 -20.87 14.14
CA MET A 141 -7.39 -19.68 14.95
C MET A 141 -7.80 -18.45 14.17
N ARG A 142 -8.45 -17.50 14.85
CA ARG A 142 -8.64 -16.16 14.31
C ARG A 142 -7.45 -15.30 14.72
N LEU A 143 -6.75 -14.75 13.75
CA LEU A 143 -5.54 -13.96 13.95
C LEU A 143 -5.64 -12.64 13.20
N THR A 144 -5.17 -11.55 13.83
CA THR A 144 -4.81 -10.33 13.14
C THR A 144 -3.30 -10.33 12.98
N ILE A 145 -2.85 -10.44 11.74
CA ILE A 145 -1.43 -10.53 11.40
C ILE A 145 -0.97 -9.19 10.88
N ASN A 146 0.03 -8.62 11.52
CA ASN A 146 0.78 -7.49 11.01
C ASN A 146 2.09 -8.02 10.44
N ALA A 147 2.25 -7.96 9.13
CA ALA A 147 3.39 -8.53 8.41
C ALA A 147 4.20 -7.47 7.68
N GLU A 148 5.51 -7.66 7.66
CA GLU A 148 6.44 -6.82 6.92
C GLU A 148 6.29 -7.04 5.42
N CYS A 149 6.21 -5.93 4.68
CA CYS A 149 6.21 -5.89 3.22
C CYS A 149 7.22 -4.84 2.74
N PRO A 150 8.45 -5.24 2.41
CA PRO A 150 9.43 -4.31 1.85
C PRO A 150 8.98 -3.82 0.48
N MET A 151 8.78 -2.51 0.35
CA MET A 151 8.24 -1.87 -0.84
C MET A 151 9.31 -1.08 -1.58
N ARG A 152 9.32 -1.19 -2.91
CA ARG A 152 10.15 -0.37 -3.80
C ARG A 152 9.30 0.76 -4.39
N LEU A 153 9.48 1.98 -3.90
CA LEU A 153 8.67 3.13 -4.26
C LEU A 153 9.24 3.96 -5.43
N ILE A 154 10.10 3.36 -6.27
CA ILE A 154 10.72 4.08 -7.41
C ILE A 154 9.66 4.63 -8.36
N ASN A 155 8.64 3.83 -8.66
CA ASN A 155 7.55 4.19 -9.59
C ASN A 155 6.35 4.83 -8.88
N PHE A 156 6.49 5.19 -7.59
CA PHE A 156 5.41 5.81 -6.84
C PHE A 156 4.84 7.04 -7.55
N PRO A 157 3.52 7.21 -7.66
CA PRO A 157 2.42 6.40 -7.10
C PRO A 157 1.87 5.32 -8.04
N MET A 158 2.52 5.01 -9.13
CA MET A 158 2.13 3.99 -10.14
C MET A 158 2.79 2.63 -9.86
N ASP A 159 2.90 2.29 -8.59
CA ASP A 159 3.62 1.11 -8.13
C ASP A 159 2.68 -0.04 -7.81
N GLY A 160 3.15 -1.24 -8.09
CA GLY A 160 2.55 -2.50 -7.65
C GLY A 160 3.50 -3.22 -6.72
N HIS A 161 2.97 -3.86 -5.69
CA HIS A 161 3.74 -4.55 -4.68
C HIS A 161 3.30 -5.99 -4.53
N SER A 162 4.25 -6.85 -4.20
CA SER A 162 4.00 -8.25 -3.88
C SER A 162 4.37 -8.47 -2.42
N CYS A 163 3.36 -8.42 -1.54
CA CYS A 163 3.54 -8.52 -0.11
C CYS A 163 3.53 -9.99 0.34
N PRO A 164 4.62 -10.52 0.90
CA PRO A 164 4.70 -11.89 1.34
C PRO A 164 4.07 -12.08 2.72
N LEU A 165 3.45 -13.25 2.93
CA LEU A 165 3.15 -13.82 4.24
C LEU A 165 3.90 -15.13 4.34
N LYS A 166 4.90 -15.22 5.22
CA LYS A 166 5.77 -16.38 5.37
C LYS A 166 5.51 -17.05 6.71
N PHE A 167 5.27 -18.36 6.71
CA PHE A 167 5.10 -19.10 7.94
C PHE A 167 5.73 -20.50 7.85
N GLY A 168 5.99 -21.09 9.00
CA GLY A 168 6.56 -22.42 9.13
C GLY A 168 6.75 -22.79 10.59
N SER A 169 7.35 -23.96 10.86
CA SER A 169 7.71 -24.35 12.21
C SER A 169 8.91 -23.56 12.74
N TYR A 170 8.90 -23.27 14.02
CA TYR A 170 10.01 -22.63 14.71
C TYR A 170 11.09 -23.64 15.14
N ALA A 171 10.67 -24.71 15.81
CA ALA A 171 11.58 -25.69 16.42
C ALA A 171 11.84 -26.92 15.54
N TYR A 172 10.84 -27.38 14.76
CA TYR A 172 10.93 -28.64 14.05
C TYR A 172 11.47 -28.49 12.63
N PRO A 173 12.58 -29.16 12.28
CA PRO A 173 13.11 -29.17 10.93
C PRO A 173 12.21 -30.00 9.98
N MET A 174 12.51 -29.93 8.68
CA MET A 174 11.78 -30.65 7.62
C MET A 174 11.77 -32.17 7.80
N SER A 175 12.77 -32.75 8.50
CA SER A 175 12.82 -34.15 8.84
C SER A 175 11.74 -34.59 9.85
N GLU A 176 11.11 -33.62 10.53
CA GLU A 176 10.13 -33.90 11.58
C GLU A 176 8.74 -33.38 11.23
N ILE A 177 8.63 -32.14 10.69
CA ILE A 177 7.36 -31.53 10.28
C ILE A 177 7.46 -31.02 8.84
N VAL A 178 6.45 -31.33 8.05
CA VAL A 178 6.27 -30.84 6.67
C VAL A 178 4.95 -30.11 6.57
N TYR A 179 4.98 -28.87 6.06
CA TYR A 179 3.77 -28.11 5.75
C TYR A 179 3.38 -28.30 4.29
N THR A 180 2.09 -28.48 4.07
CA THR A 180 1.49 -28.60 2.73
C THR A 180 0.20 -27.77 2.63
N TRP A 181 -0.15 -27.39 1.40
CA TRP A 181 -1.41 -26.69 1.14
C TRP A 181 -2.56 -27.69 1.06
N LYS A 182 -3.58 -27.53 1.89
CA LYS A 182 -4.69 -28.50 2.04
C LYS A 182 -5.49 -28.71 0.76
N LYS A 183 -5.79 -27.61 0.02
CA LYS A 183 -6.58 -27.62 -1.23
C LYS A 183 -5.70 -27.39 -2.47
N GLY A 184 -4.39 -27.64 -2.35
CA GLY A 184 -3.41 -27.35 -3.39
C GLY A 184 -3.08 -25.84 -3.47
N PRO A 185 -2.16 -25.45 -4.36
CA PRO A 185 -1.61 -24.10 -4.38
C PRO A 185 -2.62 -23.01 -4.80
N LEU A 186 -3.70 -23.33 -5.52
CA LEU A 186 -4.65 -22.34 -6.04
C LEU A 186 -5.80 -22.04 -5.08
N PHE A 187 -6.22 -23.00 -4.27
CA PHE A 187 -7.45 -22.89 -3.49
C PHE A 187 -7.25 -22.90 -1.96
N SER A 188 -6.01 -22.95 -1.49
CA SER A 188 -5.73 -22.97 -0.04
C SER A 188 -5.72 -21.61 0.60
N VAL A 189 -5.65 -20.54 -0.18
CA VAL A 189 -5.79 -19.15 0.29
C VAL A 189 -7.03 -18.56 -0.34
N GLU A 190 -8.05 -18.31 0.47
CA GLU A 190 -9.33 -17.76 0.04
C GLU A 190 -9.41 -16.30 0.49
N VAL A 191 -9.55 -15.38 -0.47
CA VAL A 191 -9.78 -13.96 -0.20
C VAL A 191 -11.09 -13.54 -0.86
N PRO A 192 -12.21 -13.45 -0.11
CA PRO A 192 -13.48 -12.96 -0.64
C PRO A 192 -13.33 -11.51 -1.17
N GLN A 193 -14.03 -11.18 -2.25
CA GLN A 193 -13.98 -9.83 -2.84
C GLN A 193 -14.39 -8.74 -1.85
N GLU A 194 -15.35 -9.02 -0.99
CA GLU A 194 -15.80 -8.10 0.06
C GLU A 194 -14.70 -7.79 1.08
N SER A 195 -13.79 -8.74 1.31
CA SER A 195 -12.68 -8.62 2.27
C SER A 195 -11.49 -7.84 1.72
N SER A 196 -11.44 -7.57 0.42
CA SER A 196 -10.33 -6.92 -0.28
C SER A 196 -10.53 -5.42 -0.53
N SER A 197 -11.52 -4.79 0.12
CA SER A 197 -11.79 -3.36 -0.05
C SER A 197 -10.74 -2.47 0.64
N LEU A 198 -9.58 -2.34 0.04
CA LEU A 198 -8.53 -1.45 0.47
C LEU A 198 -8.78 -0.02 -0.04
N LEU A 199 -8.49 0.98 0.81
CA LEU A 199 -8.67 2.39 0.45
C LEU A 199 -7.67 2.83 -0.63
N GLN A 200 -6.39 2.43 -0.49
CA GLN A 200 -5.30 2.92 -1.33
C GLN A 200 -4.82 1.91 -2.37
N TYR A 201 -5.18 0.63 -2.22
CA TYR A 201 -4.72 -0.45 -3.09
C TYR A 201 -5.90 -1.27 -3.62
N ASP A 202 -5.67 -1.96 -4.71
CA ASP A 202 -6.51 -3.05 -5.20
C ASP A 202 -5.71 -4.35 -5.08
N LEU A 203 -6.34 -5.39 -4.54
CA LEU A 203 -5.78 -6.72 -4.52
C LEU A 203 -6.09 -7.40 -5.87
N ILE A 204 -5.05 -7.57 -6.69
CA ILE A 204 -5.17 -8.19 -8.02
C ILE A 204 -5.29 -9.70 -7.92
N GLY A 205 -4.56 -10.30 -6.96
CA GLY A 205 -4.55 -11.74 -6.77
C GLY A 205 -3.52 -12.18 -5.74
N GLN A 206 -3.44 -13.49 -5.54
CA GLN A 206 -2.45 -14.10 -4.68
C GLN A 206 -1.74 -15.26 -5.38
N THR A 207 -0.49 -15.48 -5.04
CA THR A 207 0.29 -16.64 -5.43
C THR A 207 0.90 -17.29 -4.22
N VAL A 208 0.99 -18.61 -4.22
CA VAL A 208 1.56 -19.36 -3.11
C VAL A 208 2.81 -20.11 -3.57
N SER A 209 3.78 -20.21 -2.68
CA SER A 209 4.97 -21.02 -2.88
C SER A 209 5.36 -21.78 -1.63
N SER A 210 6.23 -22.74 -1.78
CA SER A 210 6.80 -23.52 -0.70
C SER A 210 8.31 -23.60 -0.95
N GLU A 211 9.10 -23.14 0.00
CA GLU A 211 10.55 -23.04 -0.12
C GLU A 211 11.23 -23.81 1.00
N ARG A 212 12.38 -24.38 0.72
CA ARG A 212 13.26 -24.98 1.72
C ARG A 212 14.27 -23.96 2.16
N LEU A 213 14.28 -23.65 3.44
CA LEU A 213 15.24 -22.73 4.03
C LEU A 213 16.28 -23.53 4.82
N LYS A 214 17.53 -23.43 4.40
CA LYS A 214 18.65 -23.99 5.13
C LYS A 214 19.12 -23.03 6.22
N SER A 215 19.12 -23.48 7.46
CA SER A 215 19.60 -22.78 8.64
C SER A 215 20.71 -23.57 9.32
N ASN A 216 21.42 -22.94 10.25
CA ASN A 216 22.45 -23.63 11.06
C ASN A 216 21.85 -24.73 11.93
N THR A 217 20.57 -24.67 12.25
CA THR A 217 19.83 -25.63 13.09
C THR A 217 19.14 -26.74 12.28
N GLY A 218 19.15 -26.67 10.95
CA GLY A 218 18.51 -27.65 10.06
C GLY A 218 17.86 -27.02 8.86
N GLU A 219 17.16 -27.84 8.08
CA GLU A 219 16.35 -27.40 6.93
C GLU A 219 14.89 -27.28 7.35
N TYR A 220 14.28 -26.16 7.02
CA TYR A 220 12.89 -25.85 7.37
C TYR A 220 12.06 -25.63 6.11
N ILE A 221 10.80 -26.04 6.14
CA ILE A 221 9.84 -25.68 5.11
C ILE A 221 9.22 -24.34 5.48
N VAL A 222 9.29 -23.40 4.53
CA VAL A 222 8.65 -22.09 4.61
C VAL A 222 7.55 -22.02 3.58
N MET A 223 6.33 -21.87 4.06
CA MET A 223 5.16 -21.63 3.21
C MET A 223 5.06 -20.09 2.99
N THR A 224 4.92 -19.67 1.75
CA THR A 224 4.82 -18.26 1.41
C THR A 224 3.58 -18.00 0.57
N VAL A 225 2.83 -16.97 0.95
CA VAL A 225 1.73 -16.40 0.16
C VAL A 225 2.16 -15.01 -0.27
N TYR A 226 2.09 -14.70 -1.55
CA TYR A 226 2.33 -13.36 -2.09
C TYR A 226 1.00 -12.74 -2.46
N PHE A 227 0.67 -11.61 -1.85
CA PHE A 227 -0.49 -10.80 -2.19
C PHE A 227 -0.06 -9.70 -3.15
N HIS A 228 -0.63 -9.70 -4.35
CA HIS A 228 -0.31 -8.71 -5.40
C HIS A 228 -1.22 -7.50 -5.26
N LEU A 229 -0.62 -6.37 -4.89
CA LEU A 229 -1.30 -5.12 -4.61
C LEU A 229 -0.96 -4.09 -5.69
N GLN A 230 -1.96 -3.41 -6.25
CA GLN A 230 -1.80 -2.29 -7.17
C GLN A 230 -2.35 -1.02 -6.52
N ARG A 231 -1.56 0.05 -6.54
CA ARG A 231 -1.97 1.33 -5.94
C ARG A 231 -3.04 2.04 -6.76
N LYS A 232 -4.03 2.63 -6.09
CA LYS A 232 -5.06 3.49 -6.68
C LYS A 232 -4.52 4.89 -6.88
N MET A 233 -4.61 5.38 -8.10
CA MET A 233 -4.04 6.67 -8.51
C MET A 233 -4.89 7.89 -8.16
N GLY A 234 -6.20 7.72 -7.95
CA GLY A 234 -7.17 8.82 -7.88
C GLY A 234 -6.82 9.88 -6.85
N PHE A 235 -6.41 9.48 -5.65
CA PHE A 235 -6.02 10.40 -4.60
C PHE A 235 -4.82 11.27 -5.00
N PHE A 236 -3.76 10.66 -5.49
CA PHE A 236 -2.53 11.38 -5.88
C PHE A 236 -2.74 12.27 -7.09
N LEU A 237 -3.61 11.84 -8.03
CA LEU A 237 -3.97 12.63 -9.19
C LEU A 237 -4.59 13.96 -8.77
N ILE A 238 -5.58 13.91 -7.89
CA ILE A 238 -6.31 15.10 -7.43
C ILE A 238 -5.46 15.96 -6.49
N GLN A 239 -4.73 15.32 -5.58
CA GLN A 239 -4.01 16.01 -4.51
C GLN A 239 -2.68 16.64 -4.98
N THR A 240 -1.97 16.00 -5.89
CA THR A 240 -0.60 16.38 -6.27
C THR A 240 -0.49 16.77 -7.74
N TYR A 241 -0.92 15.92 -8.67
CA TYR A 241 -0.70 16.14 -10.09
C TYR A 241 -1.47 17.34 -10.63
N ILE A 242 -2.77 17.43 -10.36
CA ILE A 242 -3.61 18.53 -10.84
C ILE A 242 -3.13 19.89 -10.31
N PRO A 243 -2.88 20.09 -9.00
CA PRO A 243 -2.38 21.36 -8.50
C PRO A 243 -1.02 21.77 -9.08
N CYS A 244 -0.10 20.81 -9.26
CA CYS A 244 1.19 21.08 -9.90
C CYS A 244 1.02 21.54 -11.35
N ILE A 245 0.19 20.84 -12.13
CA ILE A 245 -0.12 21.21 -13.53
C ILE A 245 -0.75 22.61 -13.59
N MET A 246 -1.73 22.88 -12.73
CA MET A 246 -2.39 24.19 -12.69
C MET A 246 -1.41 25.31 -12.35
N THR A 247 -0.48 25.08 -11.42
CA THR A 247 0.56 26.06 -11.07
C THR A 247 1.50 26.35 -12.23
N VAL A 248 1.88 25.32 -13.01
CA VAL A 248 2.69 25.51 -14.23
C VAL A 248 1.92 26.30 -15.29
N ILE A 249 0.64 26.01 -15.48
CA ILE A 249 -0.22 26.77 -16.43
C ILE A 249 -0.32 28.25 -15.97
N LEU A 250 -0.55 28.50 -14.69
CA LEU A 250 -0.61 29.86 -14.14
C LEU A 250 0.71 30.60 -14.35
N ALA A 251 1.85 29.95 -14.17
CA ALA A 251 3.15 30.56 -14.45
C ALA A 251 3.28 30.96 -15.93
N GLN A 252 2.72 30.20 -16.86
CA GLN A 252 2.71 30.54 -18.29
C GLN A 252 1.72 31.70 -18.61
N VAL A 253 0.60 31.78 -17.91
CA VAL A 253 -0.38 32.87 -18.08
C VAL A 253 0.26 34.26 -17.80
N SER A 254 1.25 34.33 -16.92
CA SER A 254 1.97 35.59 -16.63
C SER A 254 2.57 36.24 -17.86
N PHE A 255 2.85 35.50 -18.94
CA PHE A 255 3.39 36.05 -20.20
C PHE A 255 2.35 36.77 -21.06
N TRP A 256 1.06 36.55 -20.82
CA TRP A 256 -0.02 37.21 -21.54
C TRP A 256 -0.34 38.59 -20.96
N ILE A 257 0.22 38.91 -19.77
CA ILE A 257 0.05 40.20 -19.13
C ILE A 257 0.99 41.24 -19.79
N ASP A 258 0.53 42.50 -19.90
CA ASP A 258 1.27 43.57 -20.53
C ASP A 258 2.68 43.76 -19.95
N LYS A 259 3.62 44.12 -20.83
CA LYS A 259 5.06 44.29 -20.51
C LYS A 259 5.29 45.41 -19.48
N GLU A 260 4.42 46.42 -19.46
CA GLU A 260 4.57 47.59 -18.60
C GLU A 260 4.18 47.33 -17.15
N SER A 261 3.42 46.26 -16.88
CA SER A 261 3.00 45.90 -15.52
C SER A 261 4.02 44.98 -14.80
N VAL A 262 5.24 45.48 -14.65
CA VAL A 262 6.35 44.75 -13.98
C VAL A 262 5.98 44.24 -12.57
N PRO A 263 5.32 45.01 -11.68
CA PRO A 263 4.98 44.55 -10.34
C PRO A 263 4.04 43.33 -10.35
N ALA A 264 3.02 43.31 -11.23
CA ALA A 264 2.07 42.24 -11.32
C ALA A 264 2.74 40.92 -11.74
N ARG A 265 3.60 40.95 -12.76
CA ARG A 265 4.35 39.78 -13.24
C ARG A 265 5.32 39.24 -12.20
N THR A 266 5.99 40.11 -11.45
CA THR A 266 6.91 39.73 -10.38
C THR A 266 6.17 38.98 -9.26
N VAL A 267 5.01 39.50 -8.84
CA VAL A 267 4.17 38.85 -7.82
C VAL A 267 3.71 37.47 -8.30
N PHE A 268 3.24 37.34 -9.54
CA PHE A 268 2.87 36.08 -10.12
C PHE A 268 4.02 35.06 -10.12
N GLY A 269 5.22 35.45 -10.53
CA GLY A 269 6.38 34.55 -10.55
C GLY A 269 6.77 34.07 -9.15
N ILE A 270 6.81 34.98 -8.16
CA ILE A 270 7.17 34.62 -6.79
C ILE A 270 6.11 33.75 -6.15
N THR A 271 4.82 34.07 -6.31
CA THR A 271 3.73 33.28 -5.73
C THR A 271 3.65 31.88 -6.32
N THR A 272 3.86 31.68 -7.62
CA THR A 272 3.89 30.37 -8.25
C THR A 272 5.07 29.52 -7.76
N VAL A 273 6.26 30.09 -7.56
CA VAL A 273 7.42 29.40 -6.97
C VAL A 273 7.13 28.98 -5.53
N LEU A 274 6.57 29.88 -4.71
CA LEU A 274 6.19 29.55 -3.33
C LEU A 274 5.14 28.45 -3.27
N THR A 275 4.13 28.50 -4.13
CA THR A 275 3.09 27.46 -4.22
C THR A 275 3.70 26.12 -4.60
N MET A 276 4.60 26.07 -5.59
CA MET A 276 5.29 24.83 -5.95
C MET A 276 6.14 24.28 -4.81
N THR A 277 6.80 25.14 -4.04
CA THR A 277 7.58 24.72 -2.88
C THR A 277 6.70 24.08 -1.81
N THR A 278 5.56 24.70 -1.49
CA THR A 278 4.62 24.16 -0.50
C THR A 278 3.99 22.83 -0.97
N LEU A 279 3.64 22.71 -2.25
CA LEU A 279 3.14 21.46 -2.85
C LEU A 279 4.19 20.35 -2.79
N SER A 280 5.46 20.65 -3.09
CA SER A 280 6.56 19.69 -3.00
C SER A 280 6.76 19.17 -1.58
N ILE A 281 6.74 20.03 -0.58
CA ILE A 281 6.85 19.66 0.84
C ILE A 281 5.66 18.79 1.25
N SER A 282 4.44 19.19 0.89
CA SER A 282 3.22 18.46 1.22
C SER A 282 3.20 17.06 0.59
N ALA A 283 3.62 16.95 -0.67
CA ALA A 283 3.69 15.68 -1.37
C ALA A 283 4.69 14.71 -0.74
N ARG A 284 5.83 15.21 -0.26
CA ARG A 284 6.86 14.41 0.42
C ARG A 284 6.47 14.01 1.84
N HIS A 285 5.58 14.73 2.49
CA HIS A 285 5.20 14.45 3.87
C HIS A 285 4.42 13.13 4.04
N SER A 286 3.72 12.69 3.00
CA SER A 286 2.94 11.44 3.00
C SER A 286 3.76 10.19 2.68
N LEU A 287 5.05 10.34 2.34
CA LEU A 287 5.93 9.25 1.94
C LEU A 287 6.97 8.92 3.02
N PRO A 288 7.43 7.67 3.09
CA PRO A 288 8.59 7.34 3.92
C PRO A 288 9.84 8.07 3.43
N LYS A 289 10.78 8.31 4.33
CA LYS A 289 12.08 8.96 4.02
C LYS A 289 13.00 7.97 3.30
N VAL A 290 12.74 7.75 2.02
CA VAL A 290 13.58 6.90 1.18
C VAL A 290 14.80 7.66 0.63
N SER A 291 15.91 6.95 0.44
CA SER A 291 17.20 7.53 -0.05
C SER A 291 17.25 7.74 -1.57
N TYR A 292 16.22 7.36 -2.30
CA TYR A 292 16.13 7.48 -3.76
C TYR A 292 14.99 8.38 -4.18
N ALA A 293 15.09 8.97 -5.39
CA ALA A 293 14.03 9.78 -5.96
C ALA A 293 12.92 8.88 -6.55
N THR A 294 11.67 9.24 -6.27
CA THR A 294 10.49 8.58 -6.81
C THR A 294 10.07 9.22 -8.14
N ALA A 295 9.21 8.54 -8.92
CA ALA A 295 8.66 9.10 -10.15
C ALA A 295 7.89 10.41 -9.90
N MET A 296 7.21 10.52 -8.75
CA MET A 296 6.53 11.74 -8.33
C MET A 296 7.53 12.89 -8.07
N ASP A 297 8.70 12.61 -7.50
CA ASP A 297 9.74 13.63 -7.27
C ASP A 297 10.29 14.17 -8.58
N TRP A 298 10.54 13.30 -9.55
CA TRP A 298 10.96 13.71 -10.88
C TRP A 298 9.90 14.57 -11.57
N PHE A 299 8.62 14.21 -11.44
CA PHE A 299 7.53 15.02 -11.96
C PHE A 299 7.52 16.42 -11.34
N ILE A 300 7.60 16.51 -10.00
CA ILE A 300 7.65 17.79 -9.28
C ILE A 300 8.88 18.60 -9.67
N ALA A 301 10.05 17.97 -9.81
CA ALA A 301 11.28 18.62 -10.23
C ALA A 301 11.17 19.23 -11.63
N VAL A 302 10.54 18.52 -12.55
CA VAL A 302 10.28 19.03 -13.91
C VAL A 302 9.31 20.22 -13.87
N CYS A 303 8.22 20.14 -13.11
CA CYS A 303 7.30 21.27 -12.90
C CYS A 303 8.01 22.48 -12.30
N PHE A 304 8.88 22.25 -11.34
CA PHE A 304 9.71 23.29 -10.72
C PHE A 304 10.63 23.97 -11.74
N ALA A 305 11.28 23.17 -12.62
CA ALA A 305 12.14 23.70 -13.67
C ALA A 305 11.36 24.57 -14.66
N PHE A 306 10.12 24.21 -15.02
CA PHE A 306 9.26 25.03 -15.87
C PHE A 306 8.88 26.36 -15.21
N VAL A 307 8.46 26.36 -13.95
CA VAL A 307 8.09 27.58 -13.21
C VAL A 307 9.30 28.48 -13.03
N PHE A 308 10.46 27.91 -12.64
CA PHE A 308 11.69 28.69 -12.46
C PHE A 308 12.22 29.28 -13.77
N SER A 309 12.15 28.51 -14.86
CA SER A 309 12.55 29.02 -16.18
C SER A 309 11.65 30.14 -16.68
N ALA A 310 10.34 30.12 -16.33
CA ALA A 310 9.44 31.23 -16.63
C ALA A 310 9.84 32.51 -15.88
N LEU A 311 10.28 32.39 -14.63
CA LEU A 311 10.78 33.51 -13.85
C LEU A 311 12.07 34.13 -14.44
N ILE A 312 13.02 33.28 -14.85
CA ILE A 312 14.28 33.73 -15.50
C ILE A 312 13.98 34.47 -16.80
N GLU A 313 13.08 33.89 -17.62
CA GLU A 313 12.69 34.51 -18.89
C GLU A 313 12.05 35.91 -18.68
N PHE A 314 11.16 36.04 -17.67
CA PHE A 314 10.60 37.32 -17.29
C PHE A 314 11.69 38.32 -16.90
N ALA A 315 12.68 37.92 -16.08
CA ALA A 315 13.78 38.79 -15.68
C ALA A 315 14.63 39.25 -16.90
N ALA A 316 14.91 38.33 -17.81
CA ALA A 316 15.66 38.60 -19.03
C ALA A 316 14.90 39.60 -19.94
N VAL A 317 13.60 39.35 -20.19
CA VAL A 317 12.77 40.25 -20.99
C VAL A 317 12.71 41.66 -20.38
N ASN A 318 12.54 41.76 -19.06
CA ASN A 318 12.53 43.05 -18.37
C ASN A 318 13.88 43.77 -18.48
N TYR A 319 14.99 43.05 -18.32
CA TYR A 319 16.33 43.62 -18.47
C TYR A 319 16.57 44.17 -19.89
N PHE A 320 16.26 43.39 -20.93
CA PHE A 320 16.44 43.85 -22.33
C PHE A 320 15.49 45.01 -22.70
N SER A 321 14.25 44.97 -22.21
CA SER A 321 13.29 46.07 -22.40
C SER A 321 13.80 47.39 -21.77
N THR A 322 14.34 47.30 -20.55
CA THR A 322 14.93 48.48 -19.85
C THR A 322 16.17 49.02 -20.59
N LEU A 323 17.02 48.12 -21.10
CA LEU A 323 18.17 48.54 -21.91
C LEU A 323 17.75 49.21 -23.21
N GLN A 324 16.70 48.75 -23.88
CA GLN A 324 16.16 49.38 -25.10
C GLN A 324 15.59 50.78 -24.78
N ALA A 325 14.75 50.87 -23.72
CA ALA A 325 14.19 52.13 -23.28
C ALA A 325 15.29 53.16 -22.94
N ASN A 326 16.35 52.75 -22.25
CA ASN A 326 17.49 53.61 -21.93
C ASN A 326 18.27 54.03 -23.21
N LYS A 327 18.40 53.18 -24.21
CA LYS A 327 19.02 53.54 -25.50
C LYS A 327 18.18 54.53 -26.29
N GLU A 328 16.86 54.36 -26.31
CA GLU A 328 15.93 55.27 -26.95
C GLU A 328 15.92 56.63 -26.25
N LEU A 329 15.92 56.63 -24.91
CA LEU A 329 16.01 57.87 -24.12
C LEU A 329 17.33 58.63 -24.41
N ARG A 330 18.46 57.92 -24.48
CA ARG A 330 19.75 58.53 -24.86
C ARG A 330 19.72 59.10 -26.27
N ARG A 331 19.10 58.39 -27.24
CA ARG A 331 18.95 58.87 -28.63
C ARG A 331 18.05 60.13 -28.68
N ALA A 332 16.94 60.11 -27.95
CA ALA A 332 16.03 61.26 -27.84
C ALA A 332 16.73 62.47 -27.22
N ASN A 333 17.50 62.23 -26.15
CA ASN A 333 18.26 63.33 -25.51
C ASN A 333 19.38 63.90 -26.43
N LEU A 334 20.04 63.05 -27.20
CA LEU A 334 21.02 63.48 -28.20
C LEU A 334 20.37 64.21 -29.36
N ALA A 335 19.20 63.78 -29.82
CA ALA A 335 18.41 64.46 -30.85
C ALA A 335 17.89 65.79 -30.35
N CYS A 336 17.41 65.92 -29.11
CA CYS A 336 17.05 67.19 -28.49
C CYS A 336 18.24 68.09 -28.36
N ALA A 337 19.41 67.65 -27.94
CA ALA A 337 20.63 68.43 -27.85
C ALA A 337 21.10 68.91 -29.23
N ALA A 338 21.01 68.00 -30.24
CA ALA A 338 21.30 68.36 -31.64
C ALA A 338 20.28 69.41 -32.21
N ALA A 339 18.99 69.24 -31.93
CA ALA A 339 17.95 70.18 -32.31
C ALA A 339 18.11 71.56 -31.63
N GLN A 340 18.52 71.54 -30.35
CA GLN A 340 18.86 72.78 -29.63
C GLN A 340 20.12 73.45 -30.18
N ALA A 341 21.07 72.67 -30.68
CA ALA A 341 22.26 73.19 -31.36
C ALA A 341 21.92 73.70 -32.79
N ALA A 342 21.02 72.97 -33.52
CA ALA A 342 20.55 73.31 -34.83
C ALA A 342 19.56 74.54 -34.84
N ALA A 343 18.77 74.73 -33.75
CA ALA A 343 17.92 75.91 -33.57
C ALA A 343 18.74 77.15 -33.38
N ARG A 344 20.07 77.05 -33.25
CA ARG A 344 21.02 78.20 -33.35
C ARG A 344 21.57 78.42 -34.75
N SER A 345 21.27 77.53 -35.71
CA SER A 345 21.56 77.64 -37.15
C SER A 345 20.44 76.97 -37.94
N ASP A 346 19.69 77.81 -38.68
CA ASP A 346 18.51 77.47 -39.48
C ASP A 346 18.55 76.14 -40.23
N GLY A 347 17.37 75.44 -40.20
CA GLY A 347 16.91 74.60 -41.30
C GLY A 347 16.81 73.05 -41.12
N GLU A 348 15.58 72.63 -41.31
CA GLU A 348 15.09 71.28 -41.77
C GLU A 348 15.15 70.12 -40.79
N ALA A 349 13.99 69.63 -40.41
CA ALA A 349 13.71 68.39 -39.65
C ALA A 349 13.45 67.25 -40.61
N VAL A 350 14.23 66.23 -40.50
CA VAL A 350 13.97 64.92 -41.15
C VAL A 350 13.51 63.90 -40.08
N SER A 351 12.30 63.37 -40.24
CA SER A 351 11.71 62.34 -39.42
C SER A 351 12.21 60.95 -39.91
N LEU A 352 12.88 60.19 -39.02
CA LEU A 352 13.27 58.81 -39.30
C LEU A 352 12.76 57.93 -38.16
N PHE A 353 11.65 57.22 -38.37
CA PHE A 353 11.22 56.09 -37.57
C PHE A 353 11.47 54.78 -38.34
N PRO A 354 12.22 53.83 -37.81
CA PRO A 354 12.15 52.44 -38.27
C PRO A 354 11.63 51.50 -37.19
N HIS A 355 10.70 50.72 -37.64
CA HIS A 355 10.11 49.51 -37.13
C HIS A 355 10.92 48.70 -36.12
N LEU A 356 10.34 48.45 -34.94
CA LEU A 356 10.77 47.46 -33.96
C LEU A 356 9.64 46.46 -33.64
N HIS A 357 9.22 45.69 -34.66
CA HIS A 357 8.17 44.65 -34.49
C HIS A 357 8.69 43.22 -34.47
N SER A 358 10.00 42.96 -34.61
CA SER A 358 10.53 41.61 -34.84
C SER A 358 10.76 40.74 -33.62
N LEU A 359 11.03 41.34 -32.42
CA LEU A 359 11.34 40.54 -31.23
C LEU A 359 10.11 39.92 -30.57
N SER A 360 8.93 40.52 -30.70
CA SER A 360 7.70 39.99 -30.08
C SER A 360 7.22 38.70 -30.73
N GLY A 361 7.51 38.47 -32.00
CA GLY A 361 7.14 37.24 -32.73
C GLY A 361 7.94 36.01 -32.27
N ILE A 362 9.25 36.16 -32.10
CA ILE A 362 10.15 35.07 -31.70
C ILE A 362 9.82 34.58 -30.27
N VAL A 363 9.56 35.53 -29.36
CA VAL A 363 9.16 35.20 -27.98
C VAL A 363 7.82 34.47 -27.94
N ARG A 364 6.83 34.87 -28.78
CA ARG A 364 5.53 34.19 -28.88
C ARG A 364 5.65 32.75 -29.42
N VAL A 365 6.48 32.53 -30.44
CA VAL A 365 6.72 31.21 -31.01
C VAL A 365 7.43 30.30 -30.02
N TYR A 366 8.42 30.81 -29.30
CA TYR A 366 9.12 30.05 -28.25
C TYR A 366 8.19 29.66 -27.09
N MET A 367 7.25 30.56 -26.72
CA MET A 367 6.21 30.25 -25.74
C MET A 367 5.25 29.15 -26.18
N LEU A 368 4.84 29.16 -27.45
CA LEU A 368 3.96 28.14 -28.01
C LEU A 368 4.65 26.77 -27.96
N PHE A 369 5.94 26.70 -28.30
CA PHE A 369 6.74 25.47 -28.21
C PHE A 369 6.86 24.97 -26.75
N ARG A 370 6.99 25.84 -25.76
CA ARG A 370 7.03 25.46 -24.35
C ARG A 370 5.69 24.91 -23.85
N VAL A 371 4.60 25.57 -24.18
CA VAL A 371 3.25 25.07 -23.84
C VAL A 371 3.02 23.71 -24.49
N LEU A 372 3.41 23.55 -25.74
CA LEU A 372 3.34 22.26 -26.45
C LEU A 372 4.23 21.19 -25.79
N ALA A 373 5.45 21.54 -25.39
CA ALA A 373 6.37 20.63 -24.68
C ALA A 373 5.81 20.20 -23.32
N VAL A 374 5.15 21.09 -22.58
CA VAL A 374 4.44 20.76 -21.34
C VAL A 374 3.31 19.77 -21.62
N PHE A 375 2.45 20.07 -22.60
CA PHE A 375 1.35 19.18 -22.97
C PHE A 375 1.82 17.81 -23.52
N THR A 376 2.88 17.77 -24.33
CA THR A 376 3.45 16.50 -24.82
C THR A 376 4.10 15.70 -23.69
N PHE A 377 4.80 16.35 -22.75
CA PHE A 377 5.37 15.68 -21.60
C PHE A 377 4.27 15.08 -20.70
N PHE A 378 3.20 15.84 -20.41
CA PHE A 378 2.06 15.34 -19.63
C PHE A 378 1.28 14.27 -20.40
N GLY A 379 1.12 14.42 -21.70
CA GLY A 379 0.49 13.40 -22.55
C GLY A 379 1.27 12.09 -22.62
N THR A 380 2.59 12.13 -22.69
CA THR A 380 3.45 10.94 -22.67
C THR A 380 3.49 10.27 -21.30
N LEU A 381 3.40 11.06 -20.21
CA LEU A 381 3.27 10.52 -18.86
C LEU A 381 1.93 9.79 -18.69
N ALA A 382 0.84 10.37 -19.17
CA ALA A 382 -0.50 9.75 -19.16
C ALA A 382 -0.59 8.50 -20.03
N LEU A 383 0.04 8.48 -21.20
CA LEU A 383 0.06 7.33 -22.11
C LEU A 383 0.94 6.16 -21.66
N ARG A 384 1.92 6.39 -20.78
CA ARG A 384 2.70 5.30 -20.13
C ARG A 384 1.92 4.57 -19.04
N GLN A 385 0.70 5.05 -18.72
CA GLN A 385 -0.17 4.47 -17.68
C GLN A 385 -1.16 3.42 -18.22
N TYR A 386 -1.35 3.34 -19.54
CA TYR A 386 -2.12 2.30 -20.23
C TYR A 386 -1.17 1.29 -20.90
#